data_efa671bd43748e12c2d8585f14a995af
#
_entry.id   efa671bd43748e12c2d8585f14a995af
#
_cell.length_a   1.000
_cell.length_b   1.000
_cell.length_c   1.000
_cell.angle_alpha   90.00
_cell.angle_beta   90.00
_cell.angle_gamma   90.00
#
_symmetry.space_group_name_H-M   'P 1'
#
loop_
_entity.id
_entity.type
_entity.pdbx_description
1 polymer ?
#
loop_
_entity_poly.entity_id
_entity_poly.type
_entity_poly.pdbx_seq_one_letter_code
_entity_poly.pdbx_strand_id
1 'polypeptide(L)'
;GHSGDDINKGRGNAIKILNRFLWDLNERYGLLVASLEGGNLRNAIAREANAVIVFDEVLKENIRVDFNMYAAEMEEVWKITEPGLQLELESVDLPGEVLTQEFTNKLLNALYACPHGVFAMSYRMPGMVETSTNLAAVKFIENDTILITTSQRSDVDSEKMNIAHMVAAVFRLIGAEVEHG
;
A
#
# COMPACT_ATOMS: atom_id res chain seq x y z
N GLY A 1 -8.08 11.75 -0.61
CA GLY A 1 -9.41 11.91 -0.01
C GLY A 1 -9.45 11.58 1.47
N HIS A 2 -10.52 11.95 2.13
CA HIS A 2 -10.73 11.61 3.54
C HIS A 2 -11.13 10.13 3.67
N SER A 3 -10.52 9.40 4.60
CA SER A 3 -10.78 7.95 4.75
C SER A 3 -12.19 7.61 5.24
N GLY A 4 -12.89 8.56 5.86
CA GLY A 4 -14.28 8.40 6.24
C GLY A 4 -15.23 8.78 5.13
N ASP A 5 -15.13 10.00 4.63
CA ASP A 5 -16.08 10.57 3.68
C ASP A 5 -15.87 10.12 2.23
N ASP A 6 -14.63 9.79 1.87
CA ASP A 6 -14.25 9.48 0.49
C ASP A 6 -13.93 8.00 0.25
N ILE A 7 -14.02 7.15 1.27
CA ILE A 7 -13.59 5.75 1.18
C ILE A 7 -14.37 4.95 0.11
N ASN A 8 -15.61 5.33 -0.15
CA ASN A 8 -16.48 4.68 -1.14
C ASN A 8 -16.54 5.42 -2.48
N LYS A 9 -15.70 6.43 -2.69
CA LYS A 9 -15.69 7.24 -3.93
C LYS A 9 -14.69 6.77 -4.97
N GLY A 10 -14.11 5.59 -4.80
CA GLY A 10 -13.17 5.02 -5.75
C GLY A 10 -11.82 5.73 -5.81
N ARG A 11 -11.42 6.41 -4.74
CA ARG A 11 -10.10 7.06 -4.67
C ARG A 11 -8.98 6.03 -4.58
N GLY A 12 -7.90 6.29 -5.30
CA GLY A 12 -6.73 5.44 -5.29
C GLY A 12 -5.90 5.59 -4.02
N ASN A 13 -5.34 4.47 -3.55
CA ASN A 13 -4.34 4.46 -2.49
C ASN A 13 -2.97 4.30 -3.13
N ALA A 14 -2.13 5.34 -3.02
CA ALA A 14 -0.83 5.37 -3.68
C ALA A 14 0.10 4.25 -3.19
N ILE A 15 0.02 3.87 -1.91
CA ILE A 15 0.82 2.76 -1.36
C ILE A 15 0.43 1.45 -2.04
N LYS A 16 -0.85 1.19 -2.19
CA LYS A 16 -1.35 -0.03 -2.83
C LYS A 16 -0.97 -0.08 -4.31
N ILE A 17 -1.08 1.04 -5.01
CA ILE A 17 -0.71 1.12 -6.43
C ILE A 17 0.79 0.86 -6.62
N LEU A 18 1.64 1.50 -5.82
CA LEU A 18 3.08 1.29 -5.86
C LEU A 18 3.45 -0.15 -5.50
N ASN A 19 2.90 -0.66 -4.42
CA ASN A 19 3.22 -1.99 -3.92
C ASN A 19 2.83 -3.10 -4.90
N ARG A 20 1.72 -2.95 -5.60
CA ARG A 20 1.29 -3.91 -6.62
C ARG A 20 2.35 -4.10 -7.71
N PHE A 21 2.95 -3.02 -8.15
CA PHE A 21 4.03 -3.07 -9.15
C PHE A 21 5.29 -3.73 -8.58
N LEU A 22 5.72 -3.31 -7.39
CA LEU A 22 6.93 -3.85 -6.77
C LEU A 22 6.78 -5.34 -6.43
N TRP A 23 5.61 -5.74 -5.96
CA TRP A 23 5.31 -7.14 -5.68
C TRP A 23 5.44 -7.99 -6.94
N ASP A 24 4.86 -7.56 -8.03
CA ASP A 24 4.93 -8.27 -9.31
C ASP A 24 6.38 -8.38 -9.83
N LEU A 25 7.15 -7.29 -9.77
CA LEU A 25 8.57 -7.32 -10.15
C LEU A 25 9.36 -8.28 -9.28
N ASN A 26 9.11 -8.27 -7.98
CA ASN A 26 9.81 -9.14 -7.04
C ASN A 26 9.50 -10.61 -7.30
N GLU A 27 8.25 -10.95 -7.59
CA GLU A 27 7.86 -12.31 -7.94
C GLU A 27 8.51 -12.80 -9.24
N ARG A 28 8.63 -11.93 -10.24
CA ARG A 28 9.17 -12.32 -11.55
C ARG A 28 10.70 -12.28 -11.61
N TYR A 29 11.32 -11.30 -11.00
CA TYR A 29 12.76 -11.06 -11.17
C TYR A 29 13.54 -11.12 -9.85
N GLY A 30 12.91 -10.86 -8.74
CA GLY A 30 13.58 -10.56 -7.48
C GLY A 30 14.10 -9.13 -7.42
N LEU A 31 13.91 -8.49 -6.30
CA LEU A 31 14.46 -7.17 -6.00
C LEU A 31 14.67 -7.03 -4.50
N LEU A 32 15.38 -5.99 -4.10
CA LEU A 32 15.54 -5.63 -2.70
C LEU A 32 15.02 -4.20 -2.50
N VAL A 33 14.25 -4.01 -1.46
CA VAL A 33 13.72 -2.70 -1.09
C VAL A 33 14.73 -1.97 -0.21
N ALA A 34 15.12 -0.77 -0.62
CA ALA A 34 15.90 0.14 0.23
C ALA A 34 14.97 1.01 1.07
N SER A 35 13.89 1.51 0.47
CA SER A 35 12.84 2.25 1.16
C SER A 35 11.51 2.11 0.44
N LEU A 36 10.44 2.22 1.20
CA LEU A 36 9.08 2.30 0.68
C LEU A 36 8.28 3.15 1.65
N GLU A 37 7.85 4.30 1.18
CA GLU A 37 7.17 5.26 2.02
C GLU A 37 5.95 5.84 1.30
N GLY A 38 4.94 6.17 2.05
CA GLY A 38 3.74 6.79 1.49
C GLY A 38 2.76 7.20 2.55
N GLY A 39 1.83 8.06 2.16
CA GLY A 39 0.83 8.60 3.07
C GLY A 39 1.40 9.54 4.11
N ASN A 40 0.53 10.13 4.88
CA ASN A 40 0.93 11.08 5.92
C ASN A 40 -0.05 11.07 7.10
N LEU A 41 -1.33 11.24 6.81
CA LEU A 41 -2.36 11.40 7.83
C LEU A 41 -3.15 10.11 8.03
N ARG A 42 -3.36 9.77 9.29
CA ARG A 42 -4.12 8.59 9.70
C ARG A 42 -5.54 8.53 9.09
N ASN A 43 -6.15 9.68 8.91
CA ASN A 43 -7.52 9.81 8.40
C ASN A 43 -7.59 10.20 6.93
N ALA A 44 -6.52 10.06 6.19
CA ALA A 44 -6.48 10.33 4.76
C ALA A 44 -6.06 9.08 3.97
N ILE A 45 -6.64 8.90 2.79
CA ILE A 45 -6.19 7.89 1.84
C ILE A 45 -4.85 8.39 1.28
N ALA A 46 -3.84 7.52 1.22
CA ALA A 46 -2.51 7.90 0.77
C ALA A 46 -2.54 8.46 -0.66
N ARG A 47 -2.08 9.71 -0.83
CA ARG A 47 -2.07 10.42 -2.10
C ARG A 47 -0.77 10.27 -2.87
N GLU A 48 0.29 9.92 -2.18
CA GLU A 48 1.61 9.74 -2.77
C GLU A 48 2.34 8.59 -2.08
N ALA A 49 3.23 7.96 -2.81
CA ALA A 49 4.12 6.93 -2.30
C ALA A 49 5.35 6.87 -3.18
N ASN A 50 6.48 6.53 -2.60
CA ASN A 50 7.72 6.33 -3.33
C ASN A 50 8.51 5.17 -2.73
N ALA A 51 9.34 4.56 -3.56
CA ALA A 51 10.22 3.49 -3.12
C ALA A 51 11.57 3.61 -3.84
N VAL A 52 12.60 3.16 -3.16
CA VAL A 52 13.90 2.92 -3.78
C VAL A 52 14.14 1.42 -3.75
N ILE A 53 14.39 0.85 -4.92
CA ILE A 53 14.61 -0.59 -5.07
C ILE A 53 15.95 -0.84 -5.75
N VAL A 54 16.53 -1.99 -5.47
CA VAL A 54 17.78 -2.45 -6.08
C VAL A 54 17.51 -3.79 -6.77
N PHE A 55 18.01 -3.92 -7.98
CA PHE A 55 17.89 -5.14 -8.77
C PHE A 55 19.13 -5.32 -9.66
N ASP A 56 19.27 -6.49 -10.26
CA ASP A 56 20.38 -6.76 -11.17
C ASP A 56 20.31 -5.82 -12.38
N GLU A 57 21.41 -5.15 -12.68
CA GLU A 57 21.52 -4.19 -13.78
C GLU A 57 21.08 -4.76 -15.13
N VAL A 58 21.27 -6.03 -15.36
CA VAL A 58 20.86 -6.71 -16.61
C VAL A 58 19.34 -6.62 -16.83
N LEU A 59 18.55 -6.40 -15.78
CA LEU A 59 17.10 -6.32 -15.83
C LEU A 59 16.57 -4.89 -16.10
N LYS A 60 17.45 -3.92 -16.22
CA LYS A 60 17.06 -2.49 -16.31
C LYS A 60 16.03 -2.24 -17.42
N GLU A 61 16.26 -2.74 -18.62
CA GLU A 61 15.35 -2.54 -19.74
C GLU A 61 14.04 -3.32 -19.56
N ASN A 62 14.11 -4.53 -19.04
CA ASN A 62 12.92 -5.33 -18.74
C ASN A 62 12.00 -4.58 -17.77
N ILE A 63 12.57 -4.04 -16.70
CA ILE A 63 11.81 -3.32 -15.68
C ILE A 63 11.24 -2.01 -16.24
N ARG A 64 11.99 -1.31 -17.09
CA ARG A 64 11.48 -0.10 -17.76
C ARG A 64 10.27 -0.41 -18.64
N VAL A 65 10.31 -1.48 -19.42
CA VAL A 65 9.19 -1.92 -20.25
C VAL A 65 7.99 -2.29 -19.37
N ASP A 66 8.22 -3.07 -18.31
CA ASP A 66 7.17 -3.47 -17.39
C ASP A 66 6.54 -2.27 -16.70
N PHE A 67 7.35 -1.28 -16.32
CA PHE A 67 6.86 -0.05 -15.74
C PHE A 67 5.95 0.73 -16.69
N ASN A 68 6.37 0.88 -17.95
CA ASN A 68 5.58 1.60 -18.95
C ASN A 68 4.24 0.91 -19.20
N MET A 69 4.22 -0.42 -19.22
CA MET A 69 2.98 -1.20 -19.33
C MET A 69 2.10 -1.01 -18.11
N TYR A 70 2.67 -1.08 -16.93
CA TYR A 70 1.93 -0.88 -15.68
C TYR A 70 1.35 0.54 -15.59
N ALA A 71 2.12 1.56 -15.96
CA ALA A 71 1.66 2.94 -15.96
C ALA A 71 0.45 3.13 -16.89
N ALA A 72 0.50 2.51 -18.07
CA ALA A 72 -0.62 2.55 -19.02
C ALA A 72 -1.87 1.84 -18.47
N GLU A 73 -1.68 0.69 -17.81
CA GLU A 73 -2.79 -0.03 -17.16
C GLU A 73 -3.42 0.81 -16.05
N MET A 74 -2.60 1.45 -15.22
CA MET A 74 -3.10 2.26 -14.11
C MET A 74 -3.79 3.52 -14.60
N GLU A 75 -3.29 4.13 -15.67
CA GLU A 75 -3.97 5.26 -16.30
C GLU A 75 -5.38 4.88 -16.75
N GLU A 76 -5.55 3.72 -17.34
CA GLU A 76 -6.85 3.22 -17.78
C GLU A 76 -7.75 2.86 -16.59
N VAL A 77 -7.23 2.17 -15.59
CA VAL A 77 -8.00 1.76 -14.40
C VAL A 77 -8.51 2.98 -13.62
N TRP A 78 -7.69 4.00 -13.49
CA TRP A 78 -7.97 5.15 -12.62
C TRP A 78 -8.44 6.40 -13.36
N LYS A 79 -8.64 6.35 -14.66
CA LYS A 79 -8.96 7.53 -15.48
C LYS A 79 -10.19 8.32 -15.03
N ILE A 80 -11.15 7.68 -14.42
CA ILE A 80 -12.40 8.32 -13.98
C ILE A 80 -12.24 8.93 -12.59
N THR A 81 -11.69 8.17 -11.63
CA THR A 81 -11.63 8.60 -10.23
C THR A 81 -10.33 9.31 -9.87
N GLU A 82 -9.25 9.04 -10.59
CA GLU A 82 -7.94 9.65 -10.37
C GLU A 82 -7.30 10.06 -11.71
N PRO A 83 -7.89 11.02 -12.42
CA PRO A 83 -7.37 11.41 -13.74
C PRO A 83 -5.99 12.10 -13.67
N GLY A 84 -5.59 12.59 -12.50
CA GLY A 84 -4.29 13.19 -12.25
C GLY A 84 -3.21 12.22 -11.78
N LEU A 85 -3.49 10.90 -11.78
CA LEU A 85 -2.51 9.90 -11.36
C LEU A 85 -1.26 9.95 -12.24
N GLN A 86 -0.10 10.04 -11.60
CA GLN A 86 1.20 10.02 -12.27
C GLN A 86 2.08 8.95 -11.65
N LEU A 87 2.71 8.14 -12.51
CA LEU A 87 3.72 7.18 -12.10
C LEU A 87 5.05 7.58 -12.77
N GLU A 88 6.12 7.57 -12.00
CA GLU A 88 7.46 7.95 -12.47
C GLU A 88 8.47 6.89 -12.07
N LEU A 89 9.43 6.64 -12.93
CA LEU A 89 10.57 5.75 -12.71
C LEU A 89 11.85 6.47 -13.10
N GLU A 90 12.78 6.55 -12.17
CA GLU A 90 14.07 7.18 -12.41
C GLU A 90 15.20 6.43 -11.76
N SER A 91 16.40 6.58 -12.32
CA SER A 91 17.61 6.02 -11.71
C SER A 91 18.10 6.95 -10.60
N VAL A 92 18.49 6.36 -9.49
CA VAL A 92 19.07 7.09 -8.35
C VAL A 92 20.42 6.46 -7.99
N ASP A 93 21.19 7.14 -7.15
CA ASP A 93 22.44 6.59 -6.63
C ASP A 93 22.16 5.32 -5.83
N LEU A 94 23.11 4.39 -5.87
CA LEU A 94 23.01 3.14 -5.13
C LEU A 94 22.85 3.43 -3.63
N PRO A 95 21.76 2.94 -2.99
CA PRO A 95 21.55 3.15 -1.57
C PRO A 95 22.61 2.44 -0.72
N GLY A 96 22.87 2.97 0.47
CA GLY A 96 23.84 2.38 1.40
C GLY A 96 23.33 1.11 2.06
N GLU A 97 22.03 0.96 2.20
CA GLU A 97 21.39 -0.17 2.87
C GLU A 97 20.15 -0.62 2.13
N VAL A 98 19.86 -1.91 2.20
CA VAL A 98 18.63 -2.51 1.67
C VAL A 98 18.10 -3.52 2.67
N LEU A 99 16.80 -3.78 2.60
CA LEU A 99 16.21 -4.90 3.33
C LEU A 99 16.75 -6.21 2.74
N THR A 100 16.80 -7.24 3.58
CA THR A 100 17.10 -8.61 3.09
C THR A 100 16.02 -9.05 2.10
N GLN A 101 16.31 -10.07 1.30
CA GLN A 101 15.31 -10.65 0.40
C GLN A 101 14.11 -11.18 1.18
N GLU A 102 14.35 -11.84 2.30
CA GLU A 102 13.29 -12.35 3.16
C GLU A 102 12.38 -11.23 3.66
N PHE A 103 12.95 -10.15 4.16
CA PHE A 103 12.16 -9.05 4.69
C PHE A 103 11.48 -8.23 3.58
N THR A 104 12.14 -8.08 2.43
CA THR A 104 11.52 -7.51 1.23
C THR A 104 10.25 -8.28 0.87
N ASN A 105 10.35 -9.61 0.80
CA ASN A 105 9.20 -10.47 0.49
C ASN A 105 8.07 -10.30 1.52
N LYS A 106 8.41 -10.28 2.80
CA LYS A 106 7.43 -10.11 3.88
C LYS A 106 6.71 -8.77 3.79
N LEU A 107 7.45 -7.68 3.59
CA LEU A 107 6.88 -6.35 3.50
C LEU A 107 5.93 -6.22 2.30
N LEU A 108 6.38 -6.62 1.11
CA LEU A 108 5.56 -6.52 -0.10
C LEU A 108 4.32 -7.41 -0.02
N ASN A 109 4.44 -8.62 0.52
CA ASN A 109 3.30 -9.51 0.74
C ASN A 109 2.30 -8.91 1.74
N ALA A 110 2.77 -8.39 2.87
CA ALA A 110 1.90 -7.82 3.90
C ALA A 110 1.15 -6.59 3.36
N LEU A 111 1.82 -5.71 2.65
CA LEU A 111 1.18 -4.54 2.05
C LEU A 111 0.19 -4.92 0.95
N TYR A 112 0.46 -6.00 0.22
CA TYR A 112 -0.46 -6.50 -0.79
C TYR A 112 -1.72 -7.09 -0.16
N ALA A 113 -1.54 -7.93 0.85
CA ALA A 113 -2.64 -8.61 1.55
C ALA A 113 -3.44 -7.68 2.47
N CYS A 114 -2.85 -6.57 2.89
CA CYS A 114 -3.51 -5.63 3.81
C CYS A 114 -4.82 -5.12 3.22
N PRO A 115 -5.96 -5.35 3.89
CA PRO A 115 -7.24 -4.82 3.42
C PRO A 115 -7.22 -3.29 3.35
N HIS A 116 -7.83 -2.75 2.31
CA HIS A 116 -8.03 -1.32 2.14
C HIS A 116 -9.33 -1.07 1.39
N GLY A 117 -10.12 -0.12 1.88
CA GLY A 117 -11.35 0.29 1.25
C GLY A 117 -12.59 -0.10 2.05
N VAL A 118 -13.72 -0.15 1.35
CA VAL A 118 -14.99 -0.58 1.93
C VAL A 118 -14.96 -2.07 2.18
N PHE A 119 -15.23 -2.48 3.42
CA PHE A 119 -15.35 -3.88 3.80
C PHE A 119 -16.80 -4.34 3.77
N ALA A 120 -17.71 -3.50 4.24
CA ALA A 120 -19.14 -3.80 4.22
C ALA A 120 -19.97 -2.54 4.05
N MET A 121 -21.08 -2.67 3.33
CA MET A 121 -22.10 -1.64 3.21
C MET A 121 -23.20 -1.86 4.26
N SER A 122 -23.83 -0.77 4.68
CA SER A 122 -24.93 -0.85 5.65
C SER A 122 -26.17 -1.51 5.05
N TYR A 123 -26.70 -2.50 5.75
CA TYR A 123 -28.00 -3.09 5.41
C TYR A 123 -29.17 -2.24 5.89
N ARG A 124 -28.93 -1.36 6.87
CA ARG A 124 -29.96 -0.50 7.47
C ARG A 124 -30.16 0.79 6.69
N MET A 125 -29.08 1.34 6.15
CA MET A 125 -29.06 2.61 5.41
C MET A 125 -28.44 2.39 4.02
N PRO A 126 -29.24 2.11 2.99
CA PRO A 126 -28.73 1.91 1.64
C PRO A 126 -27.85 3.06 1.17
N GLY A 127 -26.72 2.73 0.55
CA GLY A 127 -25.76 3.71 0.06
C GLY A 127 -24.72 4.18 1.09
N MET A 128 -24.88 3.77 2.35
CA MET A 128 -23.93 4.13 3.42
C MET A 128 -22.94 3.00 3.69
N VAL A 129 -21.71 3.36 3.98
CA VAL A 129 -20.67 2.41 4.37
C VAL A 129 -20.85 2.03 5.83
N GLU A 130 -20.92 0.72 6.12
CA GLU A 130 -20.94 0.23 7.50
C GLU A 130 -19.52 0.14 8.05
N THR A 131 -18.61 -0.54 7.33
CA THR A 131 -17.27 -0.86 7.79
C THR A 131 -16.25 -0.60 6.69
N SER A 132 -15.18 0.06 7.04
CA SER A 132 -14.07 0.34 6.12
C SER A 132 -12.72 0.30 6.84
N THR A 133 -11.66 0.16 6.05
CA THR A 133 -10.29 0.20 6.55
C THR A 133 -9.43 1.02 5.60
N ASN A 134 -8.45 1.71 6.16
CA ASN A 134 -7.53 2.57 5.42
C ASN A 134 -6.08 2.19 5.74
N LEU A 135 -5.33 1.79 4.73
CA LEU A 135 -3.87 1.72 4.82
C LEU A 135 -3.35 3.15 4.66
N ALA A 136 -3.08 3.81 5.78
CA ALA A 136 -2.88 5.26 5.83
C ALA A 136 -1.46 5.69 5.52
N ALA A 137 -0.46 4.99 6.05
CA ALA A 137 0.94 5.39 5.89
C ALA A 137 1.91 4.23 6.08
N VAL A 138 3.05 4.35 5.41
CA VAL A 138 4.24 3.52 5.61
C VAL A 138 5.43 4.46 5.74
N LYS A 139 6.21 4.30 6.81
CA LYS A 139 7.40 5.12 7.07
C LYS A 139 8.56 4.27 7.52
N PHE A 140 9.73 4.52 6.94
CA PHE A 140 10.99 3.97 7.41
C PHE A 140 11.55 4.94 8.44
N ILE A 141 11.60 4.52 9.70
CA ILE A 141 12.08 5.34 10.81
C ILE A 141 13.41 4.80 11.33
N GLU A 142 14.04 5.53 12.23
CA GLU A 142 15.34 5.17 12.81
C GLU A 142 15.35 3.76 13.40
N ASN A 143 16.56 3.18 13.55
CA ASN A 143 16.78 1.85 14.13
C ASN A 143 16.15 0.71 13.32
N ASP A 144 16.21 0.80 11.99
CA ASP A 144 15.71 -0.24 11.08
C ASP A 144 14.25 -0.62 11.32
N THR A 145 13.44 0.35 11.71
CA THR A 145 12.03 0.16 12.01
C THR A 145 11.16 0.68 10.87
N ILE A 146 10.15 -0.09 10.50
CA ILE A 146 9.13 0.30 9.54
C ILE A 146 7.82 0.45 10.30
N LEU A 147 7.24 1.65 10.23
CA LEU A 147 5.97 1.95 10.87
C LEU A 147 4.88 1.95 9.81
N ILE A 148 3.88 1.08 10.00
CA ILE A 148 2.71 1.00 9.12
C ILE A 148 1.50 1.43 9.93
N THR A 149 0.79 2.44 9.44
CA THR A 149 -0.38 3.00 10.10
C THR A 149 -1.62 2.66 9.31
N THR A 150 -2.62 2.11 10.00
CA THR A 150 -3.92 1.81 9.44
C THR A 150 -5.01 2.41 10.32
N SER A 151 -6.18 2.65 9.77
CA SER A 151 -7.34 3.05 10.56
C SER A 151 -8.60 2.34 10.06
N GLN A 152 -9.45 1.97 11.00
CA GLN A 152 -10.71 1.27 10.72
C GLN A 152 -11.88 2.08 11.26
N ARG A 153 -12.98 2.04 10.53
CA ARG A 153 -14.24 2.69 10.89
C ARG A 153 -15.39 1.72 10.72
N SER A 154 -16.32 1.75 11.66
CA SER A 154 -17.57 1.01 11.55
C SER A 154 -18.63 1.61 12.47
N ASP A 155 -19.89 1.52 12.05
CA ASP A 155 -21.04 1.85 12.89
C ASP A 155 -21.36 0.69 13.83
N VAL A 156 -20.75 -0.47 13.63
CA VAL A 156 -20.95 -1.69 14.44
C VAL A 156 -19.64 -2.02 15.15
N ASP A 157 -19.63 -1.89 16.48
CA ASP A 157 -18.40 -2.06 17.27
C ASP A 157 -17.73 -3.41 17.04
N SER A 158 -18.49 -4.50 17.01
CA SER A 158 -17.94 -5.83 16.78
C SER A 158 -17.32 -5.97 15.39
N GLU A 159 -17.88 -5.33 14.37
CA GLU A 159 -17.33 -5.35 13.01
C GLU A 159 -16.09 -4.46 12.89
N LYS A 160 -16.05 -3.38 13.63
CA LYS A 160 -14.84 -2.55 13.74
C LYS A 160 -13.69 -3.36 14.30
N MET A 161 -13.93 -4.11 15.38
CA MET A 161 -12.92 -4.98 15.97
C MET A 161 -12.52 -6.11 15.01
N ASN A 162 -13.49 -6.68 14.30
CA ASN A 162 -13.21 -7.75 13.35
C ASN A 162 -12.26 -7.30 12.23
N ILE A 163 -12.52 -6.16 11.60
CA ILE A 163 -11.62 -5.66 10.54
C ILE A 163 -10.26 -5.23 11.11
N ALA A 164 -10.21 -4.69 12.32
CA ALA A 164 -8.94 -4.38 12.97
C ALA A 164 -8.13 -5.65 13.23
N HIS A 165 -8.78 -6.74 13.64
CA HIS A 165 -8.13 -8.04 13.82
C HIS A 165 -7.64 -8.64 12.50
N MET A 166 -8.38 -8.50 11.42
CA MET A 166 -7.93 -8.95 10.10
C MET A 166 -6.64 -8.26 9.68
N VAL A 167 -6.60 -6.93 9.81
CA VAL A 167 -5.39 -6.15 9.52
C VAL A 167 -4.24 -6.56 10.42
N ALA A 168 -4.49 -6.68 11.73
CA ALA A 168 -3.48 -7.12 12.70
C ALA A 168 -2.92 -8.50 12.35
N ALA A 169 -3.78 -9.44 11.95
CA ALA A 169 -3.38 -10.79 11.59
C ALA A 169 -2.42 -10.81 10.41
N VAL A 170 -2.66 -9.99 9.38
CA VAL A 170 -1.76 -9.87 8.23
C VAL A 170 -0.35 -9.50 8.69
N PHE A 171 -0.22 -8.48 9.54
CA PHE A 171 1.09 -8.01 10.00
C PHE A 171 1.73 -8.96 11.01
N ARG A 172 0.94 -9.64 11.83
CA ARG A 172 1.47 -10.69 12.73
C ARG A 172 2.05 -11.88 11.95
N LEU A 173 1.50 -12.20 10.78
CA LEU A 173 2.06 -13.26 9.92
C LEU A 173 3.51 -12.98 9.50
N ILE A 174 3.91 -11.73 9.42
CA ILE A 174 5.28 -11.34 9.09
C ILE A 174 6.13 -10.99 10.32
N GLY A 175 5.60 -11.23 11.52
CA GLY A 175 6.32 -10.99 12.77
C GLY A 175 6.29 -9.55 13.27
N ALA A 176 5.40 -8.71 12.76
CA ALA A 176 5.27 -7.34 13.25
C ALA A 176 4.60 -7.28 14.62
N GLU A 177 4.96 -6.26 15.39
CA GLU A 177 4.23 -5.90 16.61
C GLU A 177 3.06 -5.00 16.21
N VAL A 178 1.89 -5.25 16.79
CA VAL A 178 0.66 -4.52 16.48
C VAL A 178 0.12 -3.86 17.75
N GLU A 179 -0.15 -2.56 17.63
CA GLU A 179 -0.79 -1.78 18.69
C GLU A 179 -2.11 -1.19 18.17
N HIS A 180 -3.14 -1.23 19.01
CA HIS A 180 -4.43 -0.61 18.74
C HIS A 180 -4.57 0.67 19.56
N GLY A 181 -4.89 1.75 18.90
CA GLY A 181 -5.11 3.04 19.54
C GLY A 181 -6.59 3.40 19.72
#